data_51124f40fa3e3958b6ab319cd15df1e6
#
_entry.id   51124f40fa3e3958b6ab319cd15df1e6
#
_cell.length_a   1.000
_cell.length_b   1.000
_cell.length_c   1.000
_cell.angle_alpha   90.00
_cell.angle_beta   90.00
_cell.angle_gamma   90.00
#
_symmetry.space_group_name_H-M   'P 1'
#
loop_
_entity.id
_entity.type
_entity.pdbx_description
1 polymer ?
#
loop_
_entity_poly.entity_id
_entity_poly.type
_entity_poly.pdbx_seq_one_letter_code
_entity_poly.pdbx_strand_id
1 'polypeptide(L)'
;MKKLLVLLLFFIPFGLFAQESVTRSEDGKSLIVQPKKHVAFFDADSVRISMKMFNDSLATLKYIISSRNVEDTTAFLLTRKIPKNYRECIGEKLPDLEIEDLAGNKLTVGKNKNISLIVFWNIYCPPCIKELKILDALREEYPETDIFAITDNSRDTVRSFMQKHNFKWENIHLISDCSYEEKYPLFKKIQIAPFSVIVDRDLVIKDVFVAEGMRRMLTVLNSLDKEYE
;
A
#
# COMPACT_ATOMS: atom_id res chain seq x y z
N MET A 1 -9.97 -6.44 -38.91
CA MET A 1 -8.55 -6.05 -38.94
C MET A 1 -8.11 -5.21 -37.73
N LYS A 2 -8.98 -4.40 -37.07
CA LYS A 2 -8.59 -3.59 -35.89
C LYS A 2 -8.25 -4.38 -34.60
N LYS A 3 -8.77 -5.61 -34.43
CA LYS A 3 -8.49 -6.44 -33.24
C LYS A 3 -7.12 -7.12 -33.25
N LEU A 4 -6.52 -7.34 -34.42
CA LEU A 4 -5.20 -8.01 -34.54
C LEU A 4 -4.04 -7.08 -34.14
N LEU A 5 -4.19 -5.76 -34.37
CA LEU A 5 -3.16 -4.77 -34.07
C LEU A 5 -2.92 -4.60 -32.54
N VAL A 6 -3.97 -4.78 -31.72
CA VAL A 6 -3.88 -4.67 -30.26
C VAL A 6 -3.12 -5.85 -29.66
N LEU A 7 -3.25 -7.05 -30.23
CA LEU A 7 -2.55 -8.25 -29.73
C LEU A 7 -1.03 -8.20 -30.00
N LEU A 8 -0.61 -7.58 -31.10
CA LEU A 8 0.81 -7.43 -31.46
C LEU A 8 1.57 -6.47 -30.54
N LEU A 9 0.86 -5.57 -29.81
CA LEU A 9 1.46 -4.63 -28.87
C LEU A 9 2.01 -5.30 -27.60
N PHE A 10 1.62 -6.53 -27.29
CA PHE A 10 1.99 -7.23 -26.07
C PHE A 10 3.25 -8.10 -26.18
N PHE A 11 3.66 -8.47 -27.40
CA PHE A 11 4.80 -9.36 -27.64
C PHE A 11 6.14 -8.66 -27.90
N ILE A 12 6.19 -7.32 -27.80
CA ILE A 12 7.44 -6.59 -27.99
C ILE A 12 8.16 -6.49 -26.64
N PRO A 13 9.38 -7.04 -26.50
CA PRO A 13 10.12 -7.04 -25.24
C PRO A 13 10.34 -5.60 -24.75
N PHE A 14 10.15 -5.42 -23.47
CA PHE A 14 10.11 -4.16 -22.71
C PHE A 14 11.35 -3.25 -22.85
N GLY A 15 12.33 -3.65 -23.63
CA GLY A 15 13.67 -3.06 -23.65
C GLY A 15 14.00 -2.10 -24.80
N LEU A 16 13.11 -1.89 -25.78
CA LEU A 16 13.53 -1.24 -27.04
C LEU A 16 12.76 0.03 -27.45
N PHE A 17 11.85 0.55 -26.61
CA PHE A 17 11.14 1.79 -26.96
C PHE A 17 11.41 2.88 -25.93
N ALA A 18 12.39 3.70 -26.27
CA ALA A 18 12.88 4.83 -25.48
C ALA A 18 11.83 5.95 -25.37
N GLN A 19 11.60 6.39 -24.23
CA GLN A 19 11.82 7.67 -23.51
C GLN A 19 11.71 9.01 -24.28
N GLU A 20 11.35 9.08 -25.55
CA GLU A 20 11.37 10.37 -26.28
C GLU A 20 10.17 11.30 -26.02
N SER A 21 9.16 10.89 -25.24
CA SER A 21 7.96 11.70 -25.05
C SER A 21 7.68 12.13 -23.60
N VAL A 22 8.58 11.84 -22.67
CA VAL A 22 8.41 12.22 -21.28
C VAL A 22 9.52 13.16 -20.86
N THR A 23 9.19 14.42 -20.62
CA THR A 23 10.11 15.42 -20.08
C THR A 23 9.70 15.77 -18.64
N ARG A 24 10.66 16.19 -17.81
CA ARG A 24 10.33 16.79 -16.51
C ARG A 24 9.99 18.26 -16.72
N SER A 25 9.01 18.76 -15.94
CA SER A 25 8.78 20.20 -15.80
C SER A 25 10.02 20.91 -15.29
N GLU A 26 10.17 22.19 -15.57
CA GLU A 26 11.33 23.00 -15.13
C GLU A 26 11.50 23.00 -13.61
N ASP A 27 10.39 22.87 -12.84
CA ASP A 27 10.41 22.76 -11.38
C ASP A 27 10.70 21.33 -10.87
N GLY A 28 10.89 20.36 -11.76
CA GLY A 28 11.19 18.96 -11.47
C GLY A 28 10.06 18.16 -10.81
N LYS A 29 8.88 18.77 -10.60
CA LYS A 29 7.76 18.18 -9.81
C LYS A 29 6.77 17.42 -10.68
N SER A 30 6.75 17.66 -11.97
CA SER A 30 5.79 17.04 -12.90
C SER A 30 6.50 16.38 -14.08
N LEU A 31 5.91 15.32 -14.58
CA LEU A 31 6.31 14.71 -15.85
C LEU A 31 5.40 15.24 -16.96
N ILE A 32 5.99 15.81 -17.99
CA ILE A 32 5.28 16.30 -19.16
C ILE A 32 5.33 15.20 -20.22
N VAL A 33 4.18 14.67 -20.57
CA VAL A 33 4.03 13.72 -21.67
C VAL A 33 3.50 14.48 -22.86
N GLN A 34 4.25 14.49 -23.97
CA GLN A 34 3.77 15.02 -25.24
C GLN A 34 3.03 13.92 -26.00
N PRO A 35 1.69 13.94 -26.01
CA PRO A 35 0.92 12.89 -26.67
C PRO A 35 1.11 12.97 -28.18
N LYS A 36 1.12 11.83 -28.83
CA LYS A 36 1.03 11.72 -30.28
C LYS A 36 -0.37 12.15 -30.76
N LYS A 37 -0.60 12.09 -32.06
CA LYS A 37 -1.86 12.48 -32.70
C LYS A 37 -3.09 11.79 -32.12
N HIS A 38 -2.94 10.55 -31.68
CA HIS A 38 -4.00 9.76 -31.05
C HIS A 38 -3.63 9.37 -29.64
N VAL A 39 -4.65 9.24 -28.78
CA VAL A 39 -4.50 8.83 -27.39
C VAL A 39 -5.40 7.62 -27.13
N ALA A 40 -4.87 6.62 -26.42
CA ALA A 40 -5.61 5.45 -26.00
C ALA A 40 -5.36 5.16 -24.52
N PHE A 41 -6.40 4.74 -23.79
CA PHE A 41 -6.34 4.44 -22.38
C PHE A 41 -6.60 2.94 -22.14
N PHE A 42 -5.81 2.34 -21.27
CA PHE A 42 -5.90 0.92 -20.94
C PHE A 42 -5.93 0.74 -19.43
N ASP A 43 -6.71 -0.21 -18.98
CA ASP A 43 -6.71 -0.63 -17.58
C ASP A 43 -5.48 -1.52 -17.26
N ALA A 44 -5.42 -1.99 -16.00
CA ALA A 44 -4.30 -2.80 -15.53
C ALA A 44 -4.28 -4.23 -16.11
N ASP A 45 -5.36 -4.66 -16.73
CA ASP A 45 -5.48 -5.94 -17.41
C ASP A 45 -5.35 -5.76 -18.94
N SER A 46 -4.91 -4.55 -19.36
CA SER A 46 -4.64 -4.18 -20.74
C SER A 46 -5.87 -4.11 -21.64
N VAL A 47 -7.03 -3.93 -21.03
CA VAL A 47 -8.29 -3.71 -21.76
C VAL A 47 -8.40 -2.21 -22.07
N ARG A 48 -8.79 -1.87 -23.31
CA ARG A 48 -9.02 -0.48 -23.68
C ARG A 48 -10.26 0.06 -22.99
N ILE A 49 -10.11 1.20 -22.32
CA ILE A 49 -11.16 1.86 -21.55
C ILE A 49 -11.35 3.31 -22.00
N SER A 50 -12.46 3.93 -21.57
CA SER A 50 -12.68 5.36 -21.79
C SER A 50 -11.77 6.20 -20.90
N MET A 51 -11.51 7.45 -21.29
CA MET A 51 -10.78 8.42 -20.45
C MET A 51 -11.47 8.63 -19.09
N LYS A 52 -12.81 8.62 -19.06
CA LYS A 52 -13.55 8.73 -17.79
C LYS A 52 -13.24 7.57 -16.87
N MET A 53 -13.34 6.33 -17.33
CA MET A 53 -13.00 5.13 -16.54
C MET A 53 -11.54 5.12 -16.09
N PHE A 54 -10.63 5.61 -16.93
CA PHE A 54 -9.22 5.74 -16.60
C PHE A 54 -9.02 6.72 -15.44
N ASN A 55 -9.63 7.90 -15.49
CA ASN A 55 -9.56 8.92 -14.44
C ASN A 55 -10.25 8.46 -13.15
N ASP A 56 -11.41 7.82 -13.25
CA ASP A 56 -12.10 7.24 -12.09
C ASP A 56 -11.21 6.20 -11.39
N SER A 57 -10.52 5.35 -12.15
CA SER A 57 -9.58 4.36 -11.60
C SER A 57 -8.39 5.04 -10.90
N LEU A 58 -7.83 6.10 -11.47
CA LEU A 58 -6.73 6.86 -10.84
C LEU A 58 -7.16 7.52 -9.54
N ALA A 59 -8.40 8.02 -9.47
CA ALA A 59 -8.94 8.64 -8.26
C ALA A 59 -8.98 7.67 -7.07
N THR A 60 -9.00 6.35 -7.32
CA THR A 60 -8.91 5.34 -6.26
C THR A 60 -7.54 5.26 -5.58
N LEU A 61 -6.51 5.89 -6.15
CA LEU A 61 -5.11 5.86 -5.71
C LEU A 61 -4.46 4.46 -5.74
N LYS A 62 -5.13 3.45 -6.31
CA LYS A 62 -4.65 2.06 -6.42
C LYS A 62 -3.72 1.82 -7.62
N TYR A 63 -3.61 2.82 -8.50
CA TYR A 63 -2.87 2.69 -9.76
C TYR A 63 -1.81 3.78 -9.90
N ILE A 64 -0.78 3.48 -10.69
CA ILE A 64 0.14 4.44 -11.29
C ILE A 64 -0.10 4.46 -12.79
N ILE A 65 0.35 5.53 -13.45
CA ILE A 65 0.30 5.67 -14.90
C ILE A 65 1.66 5.31 -15.48
N SER A 66 1.64 4.50 -16.52
CA SER A 66 2.74 4.40 -17.46
C SER A 66 2.25 4.81 -18.84
N SER A 67 3.15 5.29 -19.70
CA SER A 67 2.82 5.63 -21.08
C SER A 67 3.84 5.05 -22.04
N ARG A 68 3.39 4.75 -23.25
CA ARG A 68 4.26 4.37 -24.36
C ARG A 68 3.69 4.91 -25.66
N ASN A 69 4.57 5.23 -26.59
CA ASN A 69 4.19 5.60 -27.93
C ASN A 69 4.31 4.39 -28.87
N VAL A 70 3.27 4.21 -29.67
CA VAL A 70 3.22 3.19 -30.72
C VAL A 70 2.72 3.88 -31.97
N GLU A 71 3.56 3.98 -32.99
CA GLU A 71 3.29 4.72 -34.20
C GLU A 71 2.87 6.18 -33.89
N ASP A 72 1.66 6.59 -34.23
CA ASP A 72 1.10 7.91 -34.01
C ASP A 72 0.16 7.97 -32.77
N THR A 73 0.16 6.91 -31.95
CA THR A 73 -0.70 6.77 -30.75
C THR A 73 0.12 6.77 -29.48
N THR A 74 -0.26 7.61 -28.50
CA THR A 74 0.20 7.49 -27.11
C THR A 74 -0.78 6.61 -26.33
N ALA A 75 -0.31 5.47 -25.84
CA ALA A 75 -1.07 4.58 -24.97
C ALA A 75 -0.74 4.88 -23.51
N PHE A 76 -1.75 5.24 -22.72
CA PHE A 76 -1.67 5.35 -21.27
C PHE A 76 -2.20 4.07 -20.63
N LEU A 77 -1.41 3.49 -19.71
CA LEU A 77 -1.72 2.23 -19.05
C LEU A 77 -1.80 2.45 -17.54
N LEU A 78 -2.79 1.86 -16.92
CA LEU A 78 -2.85 1.73 -15.47
C LEU A 78 -1.98 0.54 -15.03
N THR A 79 -1.16 0.75 -14.03
CA THR A 79 -0.43 -0.33 -13.36
C THR A 79 -0.82 -0.33 -11.89
N ARG A 80 -1.21 -1.49 -11.35
CA ARG A 80 -1.58 -1.61 -9.94
C ARG A 80 -0.34 -1.36 -9.07
N LYS A 81 -0.45 -0.47 -8.08
CA LYS A 81 0.64 -0.18 -7.13
C LYS A 81 1.02 -1.39 -6.31
N ILE A 82 0.02 -2.20 -5.95
CA ILE A 82 0.20 -3.38 -5.12
C ILE A 82 0.11 -4.63 -5.97
N PRO A 83 1.16 -5.46 -6.02
CA PRO A 83 1.17 -6.72 -6.74
C PRO A 83 0.02 -7.66 -6.35
N LYS A 84 -0.36 -8.55 -7.26
CA LYS A 84 -1.49 -9.47 -7.07
C LYS A 84 -1.35 -10.32 -5.80
N ASN A 85 -0.15 -10.90 -5.58
CA ASN A 85 0.13 -11.75 -4.42
C ASN A 85 -0.09 -11.05 -3.07
N TYR A 86 0.04 -9.72 -2.99
CA TYR A 86 -0.22 -8.96 -1.76
C TYR A 86 -1.70 -8.61 -1.58
N ARG A 87 -2.46 -8.57 -2.68
CA ARG A 87 -3.89 -8.27 -2.67
C ARG A 87 -4.76 -9.50 -2.45
N GLU A 88 -4.20 -10.70 -2.61
CA GLU A 88 -4.94 -11.97 -2.46
C GLU A 88 -5.52 -12.17 -1.06
N CYS A 89 -4.95 -11.51 -0.04
CA CYS A 89 -5.49 -11.58 1.32
C CYS A 89 -6.68 -10.64 1.58
N ILE A 90 -7.02 -9.72 0.66
CA ILE A 90 -8.17 -8.82 0.84
C ILE A 90 -9.47 -9.64 0.83
N GLY A 91 -10.30 -9.46 1.85
CA GLY A 91 -11.52 -10.23 2.07
C GLY A 91 -11.33 -11.47 2.95
N GLU A 92 -10.09 -11.87 3.22
CA GLU A 92 -9.81 -12.96 4.16
C GLU A 92 -10.00 -12.51 5.60
N LYS A 93 -10.43 -13.42 6.46
CA LYS A 93 -10.57 -13.18 7.89
C LYS A 93 -9.29 -13.57 8.61
N LEU A 94 -8.76 -12.65 9.42
CA LEU A 94 -7.65 -12.96 10.30
C LEU A 94 -8.11 -13.85 11.45
N PRO A 95 -7.29 -14.82 11.89
CA PRO A 95 -7.54 -15.52 13.13
C PRO A 95 -7.40 -14.56 14.32
N ASP A 96 -8.04 -14.91 15.45
CA ASP A 96 -7.76 -14.24 16.71
C ASP A 96 -6.27 -14.34 17.02
N LEU A 97 -5.64 -13.17 17.25
CA LEU A 97 -4.22 -13.10 17.47
C LEU A 97 -3.92 -12.57 18.86
N GLU A 98 -3.38 -13.45 19.71
CA GLU A 98 -2.78 -13.06 20.97
C GLU A 98 -1.33 -12.64 20.75
N ILE A 99 -1.01 -11.42 21.16
CA ILE A 99 0.32 -10.81 21.04
C ILE A 99 0.70 -10.15 22.36
N GLU A 100 2.00 -9.93 22.55
CA GLU A 100 2.53 -9.19 23.69
C GLU A 100 3.25 -7.96 23.17
N ASP A 101 2.90 -6.79 23.72
CA ASP A 101 3.56 -5.55 23.34
C ASP A 101 4.95 -5.41 23.98
N LEU A 102 5.66 -4.35 23.60
CA LEU A 102 6.99 -4.06 24.10
C LEU A 102 7.02 -3.81 25.62
N ALA A 103 5.89 -3.37 26.21
CA ALA A 103 5.73 -3.15 27.65
C ALA A 103 5.39 -4.44 28.42
N GLY A 104 5.04 -5.52 27.73
CA GLY A 104 4.65 -6.80 28.33
C GLY A 104 3.14 -6.98 28.50
N ASN A 105 2.33 -6.10 27.92
CA ASN A 105 0.88 -6.23 27.96
C ASN A 105 0.41 -7.27 26.95
N LYS A 106 -0.47 -8.17 27.39
CA LYS A 106 -1.13 -9.12 26.49
C LYS A 106 -2.30 -8.46 25.79
N LEU A 107 -2.28 -8.49 24.48
CA LEU A 107 -3.25 -7.87 23.59
C LEU A 107 -3.86 -8.93 22.68
N THR A 108 -5.10 -8.72 22.28
CA THR A 108 -5.76 -9.53 21.24
C THR A 108 -6.24 -8.57 20.15
N VAL A 109 -5.77 -8.76 18.93
CA VAL A 109 -6.23 -7.95 17.77
C VAL A 109 -7.74 -8.17 17.62
N GLY A 110 -8.49 -7.08 17.45
CA GLY A 110 -9.94 -7.11 17.27
C GLY A 110 -10.77 -7.37 18.54
N LYS A 111 -10.14 -7.52 19.72
CA LYS A 111 -10.86 -7.76 20.99
C LYS A 111 -11.89 -6.68 21.30
N ASN A 112 -11.55 -5.44 21.02
CA ASN A 112 -12.41 -4.28 21.32
C ASN A 112 -13.42 -4.01 20.21
N LYS A 113 -13.46 -4.82 19.16
CA LYS A 113 -14.23 -4.57 17.94
C LYS A 113 -13.92 -3.22 17.30
N ASN A 114 -12.70 -2.77 17.44
CA ASN A 114 -12.18 -1.58 16.74
C ASN A 114 -11.64 -1.97 15.38
N ILE A 115 -11.56 -0.99 14.46
CA ILE A 115 -10.76 -1.12 13.24
C ILE A 115 -9.31 -1.34 13.67
N SER A 116 -8.61 -2.28 13.05
CA SER A 116 -7.20 -2.53 13.35
C SER A 116 -6.32 -2.21 12.16
N LEU A 117 -5.32 -1.39 12.38
CA LEU A 117 -4.24 -1.14 11.44
C LEU A 117 -3.01 -1.92 11.89
N ILE A 118 -2.63 -2.93 11.10
CA ILE A 118 -1.46 -3.76 11.37
C ILE A 118 -0.35 -3.33 10.43
N VAL A 119 0.78 -2.90 10.97
CA VAL A 119 1.95 -2.41 10.23
C VAL A 119 3.13 -3.34 10.45
N PHE A 120 3.65 -3.94 9.40
CA PHE A 120 4.89 -4.73 9.43
C PHE A 120 6.06 -3.82 9.11
N TRP A 121 7.04 -3.75 10.00
CA TRP A 121 8.14 -2.81 9.93
C TRP A 121 9.46 -3.40 10.39
N ASN A 122 10.55 -2.67 10.18
CA ASN A 122 11.88 -3.04 10.64
C ASN A 122 12.65 -1.76 11.02
N ILE A 123 13.53 -1.84 12.01
CA ILE A 123 14.35 -0.71 12.47
C ILE A 123 15.30 -0.17 11.40
N TYR A 124 15.66 -0.97 10.41
CA TYR A 124 16.52 -0.58 9.28
C TYR A 124 15.74 -0.06 8.08
N CYS A 125 14.45 0.20 8.24
CA CYS A 125 13.54 0.63 7.19
C CYS A 125 13.15 2.11 7.38
N PRO A 126 13.85 3.09 6.78
CA PRO A 126 13.52 4.51 6.95
C PRO A 126 12.08 4.88 6.57
N PRO A 127 11.50 4.38 5.47
CA PRO A 127 10.10 4.64 5.17
C PRO A 127 9.13 4.08 6.23
N CYS A 128 9.43 2.95 6.87
CA CYS A 128 8.64 2.40 7.96
C CYS A 128 8.60 3.35 9.16
N ILE A 129 9.77 3.85 9.55
CA ILE A 129 9.91 4.78 10.67
C ILE A 129 9.14 6.09 10.42
N LYS A 130 9.18 6.58 9.17
CA LYS A 130 8.42 7.77 8.77
C LYS A 130 6.91 7.50 8.85
N GLU A 131 6.45 6.35 8.37
CA GLU A 131 5.04 5.94 8.43
C GLU A 131 4.55 5.84 9.88
N LEU A 132 5.29 5.14 10.75
CA LEU A 132 4.93 4.99 12.16
C LEU A 132 4.85 6.33 12.90
N LYS A 133 5.74 7.29 12.62
CA LYS A 133 5.65 8.64 13.19
C LYS A 133 4.38 9.38 12.79
N ILE A 134 3.95 9.22 11.54
CA ILE A 134 2.71 9.84 11.05
C ILE A 134 1.51 9.16 11.72
N LEU A 135 1.51 7.84 11.82
CA LEU A 135 0.43 7.08 12.45
C LEU A 135 0.28 7.40 13.94
N ASP A 136 1.38 7.55 14.66
CA ASP A 136 1.36 7.94 16.07
C ASP A 136 0.72 9.33 16.27
N ALA A 137 1.06 10.28 15.39
CA ALA A 137 0.47 11.62 15.44
C ALA A 137 -1.02 11.62 15.04
N LEU A 138 -1.44 10.72 14.15
CA LEU A 138 -2.83 10.65 13.66
C LEU A 138 -3.75 9.85 14.58
N ARG A 139 -3.24 9.13 15.56
CA ARG A 139 -4.04 8.26 16.44
C ARG A 139 -5.16 9.00 17.16
N GLU A 140 -4.94 10.28 17.52
CA GLU A 140 -5.96 11.11 18.17
C GLU A 140 -7.16 11.40 17.25
N GLU A 141 -6.94 11.41 15.93
CA GLU A 141 -7.99 11.64 14.92
C GLU A 141 -8.83 10.36 14.65
N TYR A 142 -8.28 9.18 15.02
CA TYR A 142 -8.91 7.87 14.79
C TYR A 142 -9.02 7.08 16.09
N PRO A 143 -9.84 7.52 17.07
CA PRO A 143 -9.95 6.88 18.38
C PRO A 143 -10.45 5.43 18.34
N GLU A 144 -11.24 5.08 17.32
CA GLU A 144 -11.79 3.73 17.11
C GLU A 144 -10.83 2.80 16.32
N THR A 145 -9.58 3.22 16.10
CA THR A 145 -8.59 2.41 15.37
C THR A 145 -7.45 2.00 16.29
N ASP A 146 -7.25 0.70 16.46
CA ASP A 146 -6.08 0.17 17.16
C ASP A 146 -4.91 0.00 16.16
N ILE A 147 -3.72 0.49 16.52
CA ILE A 147 -2.53 0.41 15.66
C ILE A 147 -1.53 -0.57 16.27
N PHE A 148 -1.21 -1.63 15.53
CA PHE A 148 -0.25 -2.66 15.89
C PHE A 148 0.95 -2.61 14.96
N ALA A 149 2.13 -2.25 15.46
CA ALA A 149 3.37 -2.24 14.71
C ALA A 149 4.20 -3.49 15.03
N ILE A 150 4.26 -4.42 14.09
CA ILE A 150 4.84 -5.75 14.26
C ILE A 150 6.20 -5.82 13.59
N THR A 151 7.20 -6.31 14.29
CA THR A 151 8.56 -6.52 13.76
C THR A 151 9.16 -7.84 14.25
N ASP A 152 10.02 -8.40 13.42
CA ASP A 152 10.89 -9.54 13.74
C ASP A 152 12.14 -9.15 14.56
N ASN A 153 12.41 -7.84 14.68
CA ASN A 153 13.51 -7.39 15.51
C ASN A 153 13.31 -7.75 16.98
N SER A 154 14.38 -8.11 17.66
CA SER A 154 14.32 -8.49 19.08
C SER A 154 13.87 -7.31 19.95
N ARG A 155 13.22 -7.61 21.08
CA ARG A 155 12.74 -6.64 22.06
C ARG A 155 13.83 -5.66 22.49
N ASP A 156 15.02 -6.15 22.79
CA ASP A 156 16.14 -5.30 23.22
C ASP A 156 16.65 -4.41 22.09
N THR A 157 16.64 -4.92 20.86
CA THR A 157 17.00 -4.13 19.68
C THR A 157 16.03 -2.98 19.47
N VAL A 158 14.72 -3.26 19.56
CA VAL A 158 13.68 -2.23 19.42
C VAL A 158 13.77 -1.20 20.53
N ARG A 159 13.93 -1.63 21.81
CA ARG A 159 14.11 -0.71 22.94
C ARG A 159 15.31 0.19 22.77
N SER A 160 16.46 -0.37 22.39
CA SER A 160 17.69 0.39 22.13
C SER A 160 17.50 1.40 21.01
N PHE A 161 16.83 1.01 19.94
CA PHE A 161 16.50 1.88 18.83
C PHE A 161 15.60 3.05 19.27
N MET A 162 14.54 2.78 20.04
CA MET A 162 13.60 3.79 20.55
C MET A 162 14.35 4.80 21.44
N GLN A 163 15.20 4.35 22.35
CA GLN A 163 16.01 5.18 23.24
C GLN A 163 16.98 6.05 22.45
N LYS A 164 17.76 5.45 21.54
CA LYS A 164 18.75 6.15 20.72
C LYS A 164 18.15 7.31 19.90
N HIS A 165 16.95 7.12 19.41
CA HIS A 165 16.26 8.08 18.55
C HIS A 165 15.22 8.93 19.27
N ASN A 166 15.08 8.76 20.59
CA ASN A 166 14.10 9.45 21.43
C ASN A 166 12.66 9.34 20.88
N PHE A 167 12.29 8.14 20.40
CA PHE A 167 10.94 7.86 19.95
C PHE A 167 10.07 7.40 21.11
N LYS A 168 8.87 7.96 21.19
CA LYS A 168 7.91 7.69 22.27
C LYS A 168 6.59 7.13 21.76
N TRP A 169 6.46 6.64 20.62
CA TRP A 169 5.21 6.13 20.00
C TRP A 169 4.20 5.58 21.03
N GLU A 170 3.51 6.51 21.68
CA GLU A 170 2.64 6.21 22.84
C GLU A 170 1.28 5.65 22.42
N ASN A 171 0.89 5.93 21.17
CA ASN A 171 -0.40 5.57 20.60
C ASN A 171 -0.34 4.32 19.70
N ILE A 172 0.78 3.62 19.67
CA ILE A 172 1.01 2.44 18.83
C ILE A 172 1.43 1.27 19.72
N HIS A 173 0.76 0.13 19.56
CA HIS A 173 1.19 -1.12 20.19
C HIS A 173 2.38 -1.70 19.44
N LEU A 174 3.58 -1.59 20.02
CA LEU A 174 4.81 -2.14 19.43
C LEU A 174 4.97 -3.61 19.80
N ILE A 175 5.03 -4.48 18.82
CA ILE A 175 5.21 -5.91 18.96
C ILE A 175 6.56 -6.31 18.37
N SER A 176 7.44 -6.87 19.19
CA SER A 176 8.78 -7.34 18.83
C SER A 176 8.86 -8.87 18.87
N ASP A 177 9.96 -9.43 18.40
CA ASP A 177 10.22 -10.88 18.37
C ASP A 177 9.09 -11.68 17.71
N CYS A 178 8.35 -11.05 16.81
CA CYS A 178 7.21 -11.66 16.16
C CYS A 178 7.58 -12.13 14.75
N SER A 179 7.77 -13.43 14.61
CA SER A 179 7.79 -14.07 13.29
C SER A 179 6.38 -14.05 12.71
N TYR A 180 6.02 -12.93 12.07
CA TYR A 180 4.70 -12.76 11.47
C TYR A 180 4.44 -13.78 10.34
N GLU A 181 5.48 -14.32 9.71
CA GLU A 181 5.36 -15.37 8.70
C GLU A 181 4.81 -16.67 9.28
N GLU A 182 5.16 -16.99 10.52
CA GLU A 182 4.67 -18.19 11.22
C GLU A 182 3.25 -17.98 11.77
N LYS A 183 3.01 -16.80 12.36
CA LYS A 183 1.72 -16.47 12.98
C LYS A 183 0.63 -16.12 11.95
N TYR A 184 1.03 -15.58 10.80
CA TYR A 184 0.13 -15.17 9.74
C TYR A 184 0.54 -15.81 8.41
N PRO A 185 0.11 -17.03 8.13
CA PRO A 185 0.42 -17.73 6.87
C PRO A 185 0.02 -16.94 5.62
N LEU A 186 -1.02 -16.08 5.73
CA LEU A 186 -1.46 -15.16 4.67
C LEU A 186 -0.35 -14.19 4.24
N PHE A 187 0.52 -13.82 5.17
CA PHE A 187 1.58 -12.84 4.92
C PHE A 187 2.95 -13.47 4.62
N LYS A 188 3.04 -14.80 4.56
CA LYS A 188 4.29 -15.53 4.26
C LYS A 188 4.96 -15.10 2.95
N LYS A 189 4.19 -14.59 2.00
CA LYS A 189 4.71 -14.12 0.71
C LYS A 189 5.15 -12.65 0.72
N ILE A 190 5.00 -11.95 1.85
CA ILE A 190 5.28 -10.52 1.94
C ILE A 190 6.71 -10.34 2.40
N GLN A 191 7.54 -9.82 1.49
CA GLN A 191 8.97 -9.58 1.73
C GLN A 191 9.34 -8.09 1.65
N ILE A 192 8.35 -7.21 1.73
CA ILE A 192 8.53 -5.76 1.62
C ILE A 192 8.03 -5.08 2.88
N ALA A 193 8.84 -4.16 3.43
CA ALA A 193 8.44 -3.25 4.50
C ALA A 193 8.57 -1.78 4.03
N PRO A 194 7.68 -0.87 4.46
CA PRO A 194 6.49 -1.14 5.26
C PRO A 194 5.42 -1.87 4.45
N PHE A 195 4.75 -2.79 5.09
CA PHE A 195 3.53 -3.42 4.60
C PHE A 195 2.47 -3.24 5.67
N SER A 196 1.31 -2.73 5.29
CA SER A 196 0.25 -2.43 6.25
C SER A 196 -1.08 -3.03 5.80
N VAL A 197 -1.90 -3.43 6.76
CA VAL A 197 -3.20 -4.06 6.54
C VAL A 197 -4.24 -3.35 7.39
N ILE A 198 -5.35 -2.95 6.80
CA ILE A 198 -6.54 -2.51 7.54
C ILE A 198 -7.49 -3.68 7.67
N VAL A 199 -7.92 -3.92 8.89
CA VAL A 199 -8.85 -4.99 9.27
C VAL A 199 -10.07 -4.34 9.93
N ASP A 200 -11.26 -4.76 9.54
CA ASP A 200 -12.51 -4.27 10.14
C ASP A 200 -12.79 -4.91 11.51
N ARG A 201 -13.92 -4.56 12.10
CA ARG A 201 -14.39 -5.03 13.41
C ARG A 201 -14.66 -6.54 13.47
N ASP A 202 -14.81 -7.20 12.33
CA ASP A 202 -14.99 -8.64 12.20
C ASP A 202 -13.70 -9.39 11.84
N LEU A 203 -12.56 -8.69 11.87
CA LEU A 203 -11.24 -9.17 11.49
C LEU A 203 -11.09 -9.50 9.99
N VAL A 204 -11.94 -8.93 9.14
CA VAL A 204 -11.82 -9.07 7.68
C VAL A 204 -10.87 -8.03 7.12
N ILE A 205 -9.90 -8.45 6.33
CA ILE A 205 -8.94 -7.57 5.66
C ILE A 205 -9.66 -6.74 4.60
N LYS A 206 -9.72 -5.44 4.81
CA LYS A 206 -10.38 -4.49 3.91
C LYS A 206 -9.46 -3.96 2.82
N ASP A 207 -8.20 -3.72 3.16
CA ASP A 207 -7.21 -3.28 2.18
C ASP A 207 -5.78 -3.51 2.68
N VAL A 208 -4.80 -3.44 1.75
CA VAL A 208 -3.38 -3.59 2.02
C VAL A 208 -2.60 -2.43 1.41
N PHE A 209 -1.46 -2.08 2.01
CA PHE A 209 -0.64 -0.93 1.61
C PHE A 209 0.83 -1.32 1.60
N VAL A 210 1.57 -0.83 0.63
CA VAL A 210 3.00 -1.07 0.46
C VAL A 210 3.70 0.27 0.25
N ALA A 211 4.65 0.60 1.13
CA ALA A 211 5.63 1.70 1.04
C ALA A 211 5.14 3.14 0.75
N GLU A 212 3.94 3.35 0.20
CA GLU A 212 3.40 4.67 -0.19
C GLU A 212 1.90 4.81 0.09
N GLY A 213 1.40 4.05 1.03
CA GLY A 213 -0.03 3.90 1.22
C GLY A 213 -0.74 4.98 2.02
N MET A 214 -0.04 5.90 2.70
CA MET A 214 -0.63 6.76 3.75
C MET A 214 -1.90 7.49 3.32
N ARG A 215 -1.86 8.22 2.19
CA ARG A 215 -3.05 8.95 1.72
C ARG A 215 -4.24 8.01 1.43
N ARG A 216 -3.97 6.88 0.81
CA ARG A 216 -5.01 5.88 0.52
C ARG A 216 -5.47 5.18 1.79
N MET A 217 -4.55 4.90 2.72
CA MET A 217 -4.84 4.32 4.03
C MET A 217 -5.83 5.20 4.80
N LEU A 218 -5.59 6.51 4.90
CA LEU A 218 -6.49 7.46 5.54
C LEU A 218 -7.86 7.51 4.84
N THR A 219 -7.89 7.41 3.51
CA THR A 219 -9.17 7.35 2.77
C THR A 219 -9.98 6.12 3.15
N VAL A 220 -9.33 4.96 3.32
CA VAL A 220 -9.99 3.70 3.71
C VAL A 220 -10.45 3.77 5.17
N LEU A 221 -9.62 4.28 6.09
CA LEU A 221 -9.99 4.48 7.49
C LEU A 221 -11.22 5.37 7.61
N ASN A 222 -11.22 6.54 6.97
CA ASN A 222 -12.36 7.47 6.95
C ASN A 222 -13.64 6.84 6.37
N SER A 223 -13.50 5.92 5.43
CA SER A 223 -14.66 5.21 4.86
C SER A 223 -15.25 4.21 5.84
N LEU A 224 -14.39 3.49 6.57
CA LEU A 224 -14.80 2.51 7.55
C LEU A 224 -15.40 3.19 8.80
N ASP A 225 -14.81 4.28 9.28
CA ASP A 225 -15.36 5.03 10.42
C ASP A 225 -16.81 5.45 10.14
N LYS A 226 -17.08 5.97 8.93
CA LYS A 226 -18.45 6.36 8.51
C LYS A 226 -19.41 5.18 8.35
N GLU A 227 -18.92 3.99 8.09
CA GLU A 227 -19.74 2.78 7.99
C GLU A 227 -20.21 2.33 9.39
N TYR A 228 -19.49 2.72 10.44
CA TYR A 228 -19.74 2.31 11.81
C TYR A 228 -20.35 3.40 12.72
N GLU A 229 -20.50 4.63 12.21
CA GLU A 229 -21.31 5.70 12.85
C GLU A 229 -22.81 5.46 12.65
#